data_d717d555d9f32dce97ee52f9afc15e96
#
_entry.id   d717d555d9f32dce97ee52f9afc15e96
#
_cell.length_a   1.000
_cell.length_b   1.000
_cell.length_c   1.000
_cell.angle_alpha   90.00
_cell.angle_beta   90.00
_cell.angle_gamma   90.00
#
_symmetry.space_group_name_H-M   'P 1'
#
loop_
_entity.id
_entity.type
_entity.pdbx_description
1 polymer ?
#
loop_
_entity_poly.entity_id
_entity_poly.type
_entity_poly.pdbx_seq_one_letter_code
_entity_poly.pdbx_strand_id
1 'polypeptide(L)'
;MKVKLQKSTHNMKTNENFQLSTFNFQPDKRLAVVILNWNGRALMEEFLPSVVACTPGEWADVIVADNGSTDDSIEMLKTKFPTVGIIRLDKNYGFAEGYNQALKHIGHEYTVLLNSDVEVTPGWLDAPIAALDADKTIAGVQPKIRAQRNKEYFEYAGAAGGYMDRYGYPYCRGRVLHVVEKDAGQYDTPADLLWA
;
A
#
# COMPACT_ATOMS: atom_id res chain seq x y z
N MET A 1 -0.21 -8.98 4.46
CA MET A 1 0.43 -7.72 4.07
C MET A 1 0.13 -7.46 2.61
N LYS A 2 -0.35 -6.26 2.25
CA LYS A 2 -0.73 -5.98 0.86
C LYS A 2 -0.04 -4.71 0.40
N VAL A 3 0.77 -4.82 -0.66
CA VAL A 3 1.21 -3.69 -1.47
C VAL A 3 0.70 -3.94 -2.87
N LYS A 4 -0.21 -3.11 -3.36
CA LYS A 4 -0.71 -3.18 -4.71
C LYS A 4 -0.58 -1.82 -5.37
N LEU A 5 0.14 -1.72 -6.48
CA LEU A 5 0.12 -0.55 -7.35
C LEU A 5 -0.89 -0.77 -8.47
N GLN A 6 -1.76 0.21 -8.68
CA GLN A 6 -2.82 0.14 -9.67
C GLN A 6 -2.92 1.47 -10.43
N LYS A 7 -3.22 1.42 -11.72
CA LYS A 7 -3.59 2.61 -12.50
C LYS A 7 -4.99 3.08 -12.09
N SER A 8 -5.12 4.38 -11.85
CA SER A 8 -6.44 4.98 -11.60
C SER A 8 -7.22 5.12 -12.90
N THR A 9 -8.45 4.61 -12.94
CA THR A 9 -9.41 4.78 -14.05
C THR A 9 -10.60 5.67 -13.66
N HIS A 10 -10.49 6.46 -12.57
CA HIS A 10 -11.65 7.15 -12.00
C HIS A 10 -11.78 8.61 -12.43
N ASN A 11 -12.97 8.96 -12.95
CA ASN A 11 -13.46 10.33 -13.06
C ASN A 11 -14.00 10.79 -11.70
N MET A 12 -13.45 11.88 -11.18
CA MET A 12 -13.90 12.49 -9.91
C MET A 12 -15.38 12.88 -10.00
N LYS A 13 -16.22 12.31 -9.15
CA LYS A 13 -17.52 12.85 -8.77
C LYS A 13 -17.44 13.38 -7.34
N THR A 14 -17.50 14.69 -7.18
CA THR A 14 -17.58 15.37 -5.88
C THR A 14 -18.89 15.04 -5.19
N ASN A 15 -18.82 14.45 -4.02
CA ASN A 15 -19.95 14.24 -3.12
C ASN A 15 -19.80 15.17 -1.91
N GLU A 16 -20.77 16.05 -1.66
CA GLU A 16 -20.68 17.25 -0.82
C GLU A 16 -20.65 17.02 0.72
N ASN A 17 -20.63 15.79 1.22
CA ASN A 17 -20.72 15.50 2.66
C ASN A 17 -19.44 14.93 3.27
N PHE A 18 -18.26 15.27 2.72
CA PHE A 18 -17.00 14.73 3.16
C PHE A 18 -16.12 15.81 3.79
N GLN A 19 -15.76 15.67 5.06
CA GLN A 19 -14.70 16.49 5.66
C GLN A 19 -13.34 15.96 5.18
N LEU A 20 -12.87 16.46 4.05
CA LEU A 20 -11.46 16.46 3.73
C LEU A 20 -10.77 17.35 4.77
N SER A 21 -10.14 16.77 5.78
CA SER A 21 -9.29 17.52 6.67
C SER A 21 -8.07 17.98 5.89
N THR A 22 -8.13 19.22 5.43
CA THR A 22 -7.05 20.10 5.01
C THR A 22 -5.71 19.43 4.68
N PHE A 23 -5.60 18.87 3.49
CA PHE A 23 -4.36 18.80 2.77
C PHE A 23 -4.65 19.02 1.29
N ASN A 24 -3.99 20.03 0.72
CA ASN A 24 -4.03 20.24 -0.73
C ASN A 24 -3.30 19.08 -1.40
N PHE A 25 -4.05 18.06 -1.85
CA PHE A 25 -3.51 17.10 -2.81
C PHE A 25 -2.97 17.92 -3.98
N GLN A 26 -1.70 17.78 -4.26
CA GLN A 26 -1.13 18.42 -5.44
C GLN A 26 -1.51 17.55 -6.64
N PRO A 27 -2.39 18.02 -7.53
CA PRO A 27 -2.86 17.23 -8.67
C PRO A 27 -1.74 16.82 -9.63
N ASP A 28 -0.56 17.39 -9.45
CA ASP A 28 0.60 17.20 -10.31
C ASP A 28 1.45 15.99 -9.93
N LYS A 29 1.22 15.38 -8.76
CA LYS A 29 1.96 14.18 -8.33
C LYS A 29 1.40 12.93 -8.98
N ARG A 30 2.33 12.06 -9.40
CA ARG A 30 1.98 10.86 -10.17
C ARG A 30 1.46 9.72 -9.32
N LEU A 31 1.86 9.65 -8.03
CA LEU A 31 1.63 8.50 -7.17
C LEU A 31 0.97 8.90 -5.85
N ALA A 32 -0.01 8.11 -5.42
CA ALA A 32 -0.51 8.10 -4.05
C ALA A 32 -0.13 6.80 -3.34
N VAL A 33 0.52 6.90 -2.19
CA VAL A 33 0.68 5.80 -1.24
C VAL A 33 -0.45 5.89 -0.21
N VAL A 34 -1.41 4.98 -0.30
CA VAL A 34 -2.63 5.00 0.51
C VAL A 34 -2.55 3.91 1.58
N ILE A 35 -2.65 4.33 2.84
CA ILE A 35 -2.64 3.45 4.01
C ILE A 35 -4.02 3.50 4.65
N LEU A 36 -4.70 2.35 4.77
CA LEU A 36 -5.97 2.27 5.48
C LEU A 36 -5.70 2.09 6.98
N ASN A 37 -6.23 2.99 7.80
CA ASN A 37 -6.09 2.97 9.25
C ASN A 37 -7.44 2.77 9.94
N TRP A 38 -7.49 1.91 10.95
CA TRP A 38 -8.59 1.80 11.91
C TRP A 38 -8.05 1.48 13.29
N ASN A 39 -8.11 2.45 14.21
CA ASN A 39 -7.59 2.34 15.57
C ASN A 39 -6.13 1.84 15.62
N GLY A 40 -5.32 2.28 14.67
CA GLY A 40 -3.96 1.77 14.43
C GLY A 40 -2.87 2.76 14.85
N ARG A 41 -3.09 3.64 15.83
CA ARG A 41 -2.11 4.64 16.26
C ARG A 41 -0.72 4.06 16.46
N ALA A 42 -0.60 2.95 17.21
CA ALA A 42 0.69 2.36 17.53
C ALA A 42 1.43 1.88 16.28
N LEU A 43 0.71 1.24 15.33
CA LEU A 43 1.28 0.81 14.05
C LEU A 43 1.73 2.00 13.20
N MET A 44 0.91 3.07 13.16
CA MET A 44 1.29 4.29 12.44
C MET A 44 2.56 4.93 13.05
N GLU A 45 2.67 4.98 14.37
CA GLU A 45 3.86 5.53 15.04
C GLU A 45 5.13 4.70 14.75
N GLU A 46 5.00 3.39 14.61
CA GLU A 46 6.12 2.48 14.36
C GLU A 46 6.54 2.48 12.88
N PHE A 47 5.61 2.34 11.94
CA PHE A 47 5.91 2.05 10.53
C PHE A 47 5.87 3.27 9.61
N LEU A 48 5.00 4.26 9.86
CA LEU A 48 4.85 5.43 9.01
C LEU A 48 6.13 6.27 8.82
N PRO A 49 7.04 6.37 9.81
CA PRO A 49 8.31 7.07 9.61
C PRO A 49 9.11 6.56 8.41
N SER A 50 9.17 5.24 8.20
CA SER A 50 9.87 4.66 7.06
C SER A 50 9.19 5.02 5.74
N VAL A 51 7.85 4.99 5.72
CA VAL A 51 7.07 5.33 4.52
C VAL A 51 7.28 6.78 4.12
N VAL A 52 7.22 7.71 5.07
CA VAL A 52 7.44 9.14 4.81
C VAL A 52 8.87 9.41 4.37
N ALA A 53 9.87 8.78 5.01
CA ALA A 53 11.28 8.99 4.69
C ALA A 53 11.70 8.41 3.35
N CYS A 54 11.11 7.27 2.92
CA CYS A 54 11.49 6.55 1.71
C CYS A 54 10.56 6.83 0.51
N THR A 55 9.54 7.66 0.68
CA THR A 55 8.64 8.06 -0.42
C THR A 55 9.05 9.45 -0.94
N PRO A 56 9.43 9.59 -2.22
CA PRO A 56 9.87 10.87 -2.78
C PRO A 56 8.73 11.88 -2.85
N GLY A 57 8.79 12.91 -2.00
CA GLY A 57 7.73 13.91 -1.84
C GLY A 57 7.50 14.80 -3.07
N GLU A 58 8.45 14.85 -4.02
CA GLU A 58 8.31 15.66 -5.22
C GLU A 58 7.26 15.08 -6.20
N TRP A 59 7.08 13.75 -6.24
CA TRP A 59 6.19 13.10 -7.21
C TRP A 59 5.20 12.10 -6.59
N ALA A 60 5.24 11.91 -5.27
CA ALA A 60 4.35 11.02 -4.55
C ALA A 60 3.74 11.68 -3.31
N ASP A 61 2.47 11.37 -3.02
CA ASP A 61 1.80 11.71 -1.77
C ASP A 61 1.66 10.48 -0.88
N VAL A 62 1.91 10.66 0.43
CA VAL A 62 1.54 9.66 1.46
C VAL A 62 0.22 10.09 2.07
N ILE A 63 -0.76 9.19 2.03
CA ILE A 63 -2.14 9.46 2.44
C ILE A 63 -2.59 8.36 3.40
N VAL A 64 -3.07 8.75 4.57
CA VAL A 64 -3.76 7.85 5.50
C VAL A 64 -5.26 8.00 5.33
N ALA A 65 -5.93 6.92 4.94
CA ALA A 65 -7.38 6.83 4.93
C ALA A 65 -7.85 6.28 6.27
N ASP A 66 -8.36 7.16 7.11
CA ASP A 66 -8.90 6.80 8.41
C ASP A 66 -10.30 6.23 8.27
N ASN A 67 -10.45 4.96 8.59
CA ASN A 67 -11.65 4.16 8.42
C ASN A 67 -12.59 4.25 9.65
N GLY A 68 -12.83 5.48 10.11
CA GLY A 68 -13.69 5.75 11.25
C GLY A 68 -13.06 5.35 12.59
N SER A 69 -11.79 5.69 12.81
CA SER A 69 -11.10 5.43 14.08
C SER A 69 -11.72 6.22 15.23
N THR A 70 -11.67 5.62 16.41
CA THR A 70 -12.14 6.20 17.68
C THR A 70 -10.99 6.47 18.67
N ASP A 71 -9.76 6.05 18.30
CA ASP A 71 -8.54 6.38 19.02
C ASP A 71 -8.00 7.77 18.60
N ASP A 72 -6.86 8.15 19.12
CA ASP A 72 -6.20 9.42 18.82
C ASP A 72 -5.24 9.36 17.61
N SER A 73 -5.43 8.37 16.68
CA SER A 73 -4.67 8.25 15.44
C SER A 73 -4.62 9.55 14.65
N ILE A 74 -5.74 10.22 14.48
CA ILE A 74 -5.85 11.45 13.68
C ILE A 74 -5.06 12.60 14.32
N GLU A 75 -5.16 12.76 15.63
CA GLU A 75 -4.41 13.81 16.35
C GLU A 75 -2.89 13.56 16.30
N MET A 76 -2.50 12.31 16.46
CA MET A 76 -1.12 11.88 16.31
C MET A 76 -0.59 12.18 14.91
N LEU A 77 -1.35 11.83 13.84
CA LEU A 77 -0.96 12.10 12.45
C LEU A 77 -0.76 13.60 12.21
N LYS A 78 -1.71 14.44 12.62
CA LYS A 78 -1.60 15.90 12.47
C LYS A 78 -0.39 16.49 13.18
N THR A 79 -0.06 15.95 14.34
CA THR A 79 1.03 16.48 15.18
C THR A 79 2.40 15.99 14.72
N LYS A 80 2.53 14.67 14.45
CA LYS A 80 3.83 14.04 14.16
C LYS A 80 4.16 13.96 12.67
N PHE A 81 3.13 13.91 11.81
CA PHE A 81 3.27 13.72 10.36
C PHE A 81 2.50 14.76 9.55
N PRO A 82 2.81 16.06 9.71
CA PRO A 82 2.04 17.15 9.10
C PRO A 82 2.06 17.14 7.56
N THR A 83 2.98 16.39 6.94
CA THR A 83 3.08 16.23 5.48
C THR A 83 2.22 15.10 4.93
N VAL A 84 1.62 14.28 5.79
CA VAL A 84 0.77 13.16 5.40
C VAL A 84 -0.65 13.63 5.18
N GLY A 85 -1.21 13.31 4.01
CA GLY A 85 -2.61 13.57 3.70
C GLY A 85 -3.53 12.68 4.54
N ILE A 86 -4.69 13.19 4.95
CA ILE A 86 -5.66 12.45 5.74
C ILE A 86 -7.03 12.48 5.06
N ILE A 87 -7.55 11.31 4.71
CA ILE A 87 -8.93 11.10 4.28
C ILE A 87 -9.70 10.49 5.46
N ARG A 88 -10.76 11.14 5.93
CA ARG A 88 -11.60 10.59 7.01
C ARG A 88 -12.86 9.98 6.43
N LEU A 89 -13.05 8.68 6.64
CA LEU A 89 -14.30 8.00 6.38
C LEU A 89 -15.23 8.17 7.59
N ASP A 90 -16.53 8.20 7.34
CA ASP A 90 -17.56 8.45 8.38
C ASP A 90 -17.75 7.28 9.35
N LYS A 91 -17.31 6.08 8.96
CA LYS A 91 -17.40 4.85 9.76
C LYS A 91 -16.39 3.81 9.29
N ASN A 92 -16.26 2.71 10.02
CA ASN A 92 -15.48 1.55 9.58
C ASN A 92 -16.25 0.75 8.50
N TYR A 93 -15.75 0.78 7.29
CA TYR A 93 -16.24 0.03 6.13
C TYR A 93 -15.61 -1.36 5.98
N GLY A 94 -14.73 -1.77 6.91
CA GLY A 94 -13.88 -2.94 6.74
C GLY A 94 -12.72 -2.68 5.79
N PHE A 95 -12.01 -3.73 5.37
CA PHE A 95 -10.77 -3.58 4.64
C PHE A 95 -10.98 -3.17 3.17
N ALA A 96 -11.66 -4.02 2.39
CA ALA A 96 -11.80 -3.80 0.94
C ALA A 96 -12.65 -2.57 0.62
N GLU A 97 -13.80 -2.43 1.30
CA GLU A 97 -14.67 -1.28 1.07
C GLU A 97 -14.06 0.02 1.61
N GLY A 98 -13.29 -0.04 2.71
CA GLY A 98 -12.54 1.12 3.21
C GLY A 98 -11.58 1.68 2.15
N TYR A 99 -10.81 0.83 1.49
CA TYR A 99 -9.99 1.26 0.35
C TYR A 99 -10.83 1.77 -0.82
N ASN A 100 -11.94 1.10 -1.16
CA ASN A 100 -12.81 1.56 -2.24
C ASN A 100 -13.37 2.96 -1.97
N GLN A 101 -13.75 3.25 -0.73
CA GLN A 101 -14.21 4.59 -0.35
C GLN A 101 -13.08 5.62 -0.44
N ALA A 102 -11.89 5.31 0.09
CA ALA A 102 -10.74 6.20 0.03
C ALA A 102 -10.33 6.53 -1.41
N LEU A 103 -10.31 5.52 -2.29
CA LEU A 103 -9.91 5.67 -3.70
C LEU A 103 -10.81 6.59 -4.51
N LYS A 104 -12.06 6.83 -4.09
CA LYS A 104 -12.94 7.83 -4.72
C LYS A 104 -12.40 9.26 -4.64
N HIS A 105 -11.47 9.50 -3.71
CA HIS A 105 -10.86 10.80 -3.46
C HIS A 105 -9.42 10.91 -4.01
N ILE A 106 -8.92 9.86 -4.69
CA ILE A 106 -7.55 9.76 -5.20
C ILE A 106 -7.58 9.87 -6.72
N GLY A 107 -6.95 10.92 -7.26
CA GLY A 107 -6.88 11.18 -8.71
C GLY A 107 -5.51 10.95 -9.35
N HIS A 108 -4.54 10.36 -8.63
CA HIS A 108 -3.19 10.12 -9.11
C HIS A 108 -3.13 9.06 -10.21
N GLU A 109 -2.12 9.13 -11.07
CA GLU A 109 -1.89 8.15 -12.15
C GLU A 109 -1.69 6.73 -11.58
N TYR A 110 -0.91 6.62 -10.51
CA TYR A 110 -0.64 5.35 -9.82
C TYR A 110 -1.10 5.41 -8.37
N THR A 111 -1.51 4.28 -7.85
CA THR A 111 -1.88 4.13 -6.44
C THR A 111 -1.23 2.90 -5.84
N VAL A 112 -0.57 3.08 -4.70
CA VAL A 112 -0.10 2.00 -3.83
C VAL A 112 -1.13 1.80 -2.73
N LEU A 113 -1.60 0.57 -2.54
CA LEU A 113 -2.35 0.17 -1.35
C LEU A 113 -1.37 -0.47 -0.39
N LEU A 114 -1.09 0.20 0.72
CA LEU A 114 -0.09 -0.20 1.70
C LEU A 114 -0.74 -0.47 3.05
N ASN A 115 -0.45 -1.62 3.65
CA ASN A 115 -0.89 -1.89 5.01
C ASN A 115 -0.15 -1.00 6.03
N SER A 116 -0.78 -0.80 7.18
CA SER A 116 -0.25 0.03 8.27
C SER A 116 0.94 -0.57 9.03
N ASP A 117 1.23 -1.85 8.81
CA ASP A 117 2.27 -2.64 9.48
C ASP A 117 3.46 -2.96 8.57
N VAL A 118 3.76 -2.09 7.63
CA VAL A 118 4.81 -2.29 6.62
C VAL A 118 5.94 -1.29 6.80
N GLU A 119 7.15 -1.80 6.96
CA GLU A 119 8.39 -1.03 6.80
C GLU A 119 8.80 -1.03 5.32
N VAL A 120 9.09 0.13 4.77
CA VAL A 120 9.62 0.27 3.41
C VAL A 120 11.08 0.75 3.43
N THR A 121 11.80 0.50 2.34
CA THR A 121 13.22 0.83 2.19
C THR A 121 13.43 1.85 1.09
N PRO A 122 14.56 2.59 1.08
CA PRO A 122 14.88 3.49 -0.03
C PRO A 122 14.79 2.80 -1.40
N GLY A 123 14.19 3.49 -2.38
CA GLY A 123 14.01 2.98 -3.73
C GLY A 123 12.90 1.93 -3.91
N TRP A 124 12.07 1.68 -2.90
CA TRP A 124 11.03 0.65 -2.95
C TRP A 124 9.98 0.83 -4.05
N LEU A 125 9.84 2.05 -4.57
CA LEU A 125 8.92 2.39 -5.65
C LEU A 125 9.57 2.32 -7.05
N ASP A 126 10.89 2.31 -7.15
CA ASP A 126 11.61 2.49 -8.42
C ASP A 126 11.29 1.37 -9.43
N ALA A 127 11.50 0.12 -9.03
CA ALA A 127 11.23 -1.02 -9.90
C ALA A 127 9.75 -1.21 -10.22
N PRO A 128 8.81 -1.11 -9.26
CA PRO A 128 7.38 -1.15 -9.54
C PRO A 128 6.90 -0.07 -10.53
N ILE A 129 7.33 1.17 -10.36
CA ILE A 129 6.92 2.25 -11.26
C ILE A 129 7.54 2.08 -12.64
N ALA A 130 8.83 1.71 -12.71
CA ALA A 130 9.49 1.43 -13.99
C ALA A 130 8.78 0.31 -14.78
N ALA A 131 8.31 -0.74 -14.12
CA ALA A 131 7.55 -1.81 -14.76
C ALA A 131 6.21 -1.32 -15.32
N LEU A 132 5.45 -0.53 -14.55
CA LEU A 132 4.17 0.04 -15.00
C LEU A 132 4.33 1.07 -16.13
N ASP A 133 5.45 1.79 -16.15
CA ASP A 133 5.76 2.75 -17.22
C ASP A 133 6.19 2.04 -18.51
N ALA A 134 6.96 0.97 -18.40
CA ALA A 134 7.47 0.22 -19.54
C ALA A 134 6.37 -0.55 -20.30
N ASP A 135 5.39 -1.09 -19.58
CA ASP A 135 4.30 -1.88 -20.18
C ASP A 135 2.93 -1.40 -19.67
N LYS A 136 2.18 -0.76 -20.57
CA LYS A 136 0.85 -0.23 -20.26
C LYS A 136 -0.24 -1.30 -20.13
N THR A 137 0.05 -2.54 -20.44
CA THR A 137 -0.88 -3.68 -20.22
C THR A 137 -0.82 -4.22 -18.78
N ILE A 138 0.23 -3.90 -18.02
CA ILE A 138 0.34 -4.26 -16.61
C ILE A 138 -0.69 -3.49 -15.79
N ALA A 139 -1.61 -4.20 -15.15
CA ALA A 139 -2.65 -3.63 -14.31
C ALA A 139 -2.19 -3.41 -12.85
N GLY A 140 -1.20 -4.15 -12.39
CA GLY A 140 -0.67 -4.03 -11.04
C GLY A 140 0.61 -4.81 -10.84
N VAL A 141 1.41 -4.37 -9.87
CA VAL A 141 2.68 -4.99 -9.48
C VAL A 141 2.73 -5.16 -7.96
N GLN A 142 3.49 -6.13 -7.50
CA GLN A 142 3.74 -6.39 -6.09
C GLN A 142 5.22 -6.66 -5.88
N PRO A 143 5.89 -5.95 -4.96
CA PRO A 143 7.27 -6.28 -4.61
C PRO A 143 7.35 -7.55 -3.77
N LYS A 144 8.55 -8.14 -3.67
CA LYS A 144 8.83 -9.17 -2.66
C LYS A 144 8.68 -8.60 -1.25
N ILE A 145 8.12 -9.40 -0.36
CA ILE A 145 7.86 -9.03 1.02
C ILE A 145 8.63 -9.95 1.95
N ARG A 146 9.43 -9.35 2.82
CA ARG A 146 10.24 -10.06 3.81
C ARG A 146 9.63 -9.94 5.20
N ALA A 147 9.91 -10.94 6.03
CA ALA A 147 9.47 -10.94 7.42
C ALA A 147 10.15 -9.81 8.21
N GLN A 148 9.36 -8.97 8.88
CA GLN A 148 9.87 -7.83 9.65
C GLN A 148 10.86 -8.25 10.75
N ARG A 149 10.58 -9.35 11.44
CA ARG A 149 11.42 -9.86 12.54
C ARG A 149 12.64 -10.65 12.08
N ASN A 150 12.63 -11.12 10.82
CA ASN A 150 13.75 -11.88 10.25
C ASN A 150 13.87 -11.57 8.76
N LYS A 151 14.51 -10.45 8.45
CA LYS A 151 14.59 -9.85 7.11
C LYS A 151 15.33 -10.70 6.06
N GLU A 152 15.94 -11.82 6.45
CA GLU A 152 16.52 -12.79 5.51
C GLU A 152 15.47 -13.77 4.95
N TYR A 153 14.29 -13.85 5.54
CA TYR A 153 13.21 -14.76 5.14
C TYR A 153 12.06 -14.00 4.49
N PHE A 154 11.33 -14.73 3.64
CA PHE A 154 10.09 -14.19 3.10
C PHE A 154 9.04 -14.01 4.21
N GLU A 155 8.11 -13.11 3.97
CA GLU A 155 6.96 -12.95 4.84
C GLU A 155 6.03 -14.17 4.69
N TYR A 156 5.27 -14.49 5.74
CA TYR A 156 4.44 -15.71 5.80
C TYR A 156 3.28 -15.68 4.79
N ALA A 157 2.67 -14.52 4.57
CA ALA A 157 1.47 -14.39 3.76
C ALA A 157 1.70 -13.44 2.57
N GLY A 158 2.17 -13.93 1.44
CA GLY A 158 2.28 -13.13 0.24
C GLY A 158 3.70 -12.87 -0.27
N ALA A 159 4.66 -13.28 0.46
CA ALA A 159 6.12 -13.31 0.22
C ALA A 159 6.63 -12.80 -1.15
N ALA A 160 6.54 -13.59 -2.22
CA ALA A 160 7.11 -13.30 -3.54
C ALA A 160 6.11 -13.58 -4.69
N GLY A 161 4.81 -13.41 -4.43
CA GLY A 161 3.75 -13.82 -5.36
C GLY A 161 3.49 -15.32 -5.31
N GLY A 162 2.91 -15.88 -6.35
CA GLY A 162 2.53 -17.28 -6.38
C GLY A 162 2.48 -17.89 -7.76
N TYR A 163 2.18 -19.18 -7.75
CA TYR A 163 1.90 -20.00 -8.91
C TYR A 163 0.48 -20.52 -8.86
N MET A 164 -0.03 -20.93 -9.99
CA MET A 164 -1.28 -21.67 -10.11
C MET A 164 -1.01 -23.05 -10.70
N ASP A 165 -1.55 -24.10 -10.08
CA ASP A 165 -1.43 -25.43 -10.65
C ASP A 165 -2.43 -25.64 -11.82
N ARG A 166 -2.32 -26.79 -12.50
CA ARG A 166 -3.19 -27.15 -13.64
C ARG A 166 -4.68 -27.27 -13.30
N TYR A 167 -5.02 -27.33 -12.03
CA TYR A 167 -6.40 -27.42 -11.54
C TYR A 167 -6.95 -26.09 -11.03
N GLY A 168 -6.13 -25.00 -11.10
CA GLY A 168 -6.51 -23.68 -10.65
C GLY A 168 -6.27 -23.42 -9.15
N TYR A 169 -5.51 -24.28 -8.44
CA TYR A 169 -5.15 -24.05 -7.05
C TYR A 169 -3.93 -23.14 -6.95
N PRO A 170 -4.05 -21.98 -6.30
CA PRO A 170 -2.92 -21.09 -6.09
C PRO A 170 -2.03 -21.58 -4.95
N TYR A 171 -0.71 -21.37 -5.07
CA TYR A 171 0.25 -21.62 -4.01
C TYR A 171 1.36 -20.56 -3.99
N CYS A 172 1.84 -20.21 -2.79
CA CYS A 172 2.81 -19.16 -2.57
C CYS A 172 4.22 -19.54 -3.03
N ARG A 173 4.92 -18.57 -3.59
CA ARG A 173 6.40 -18.60 -3.69
C ARG A 173 6.98 -18.20 -2.33
N GLY A 174 8.09 -18.83 -1.94
CA GLY A 174 8.77 -18.52 -0.67
C GLY A 174 8.16 -19.20 0.57
N ARG A 175 7.11 -20.01 0.41
CA ARG A 175 6.53 -20.77 1.51
C ARG A 175 5.85 -22.06 1.04
N VAL A 176 6.12 -23.15 1.74
CA VAL A 176 5.41 -24.42 1.59
C VAL A 176 4.88 -24.84 2.97
N LEU A 177 3.56 -24.82 3.16
CA LEU A 177 2.91 -25.11 4.45
C LEU A 177 3.49 -24.25 5.59
N HIS A 178 4.25 -24.85 6.50
CA HIS A 178 4.85 -24.20 7.65
C HIS A 178 6.31 -23.77 7.42
N VAL A 179 6.88 -24.17 6.30
CA VAL A 179 8.28 -23.84 5.95
C VAL A 179 8.29 -22.54 5.16
N VAL A 180 8.91 -21.52 5.74
CA VAL A 180 9.19 -20.23 5.06
C VAL A 180 10.61 -20.27 4.58
N GLU A 181 10.83 -19.93 3.31
CA GLU A 181 12.15 -19.95 2.69
C GLU A 181 12.96 -18.68 3.00
N LYS A 182 14.26 -18.83 3.00
CA LYS A 182 15.20 -17.71 3.00
C LYS A 182 15.24 -17.11 1.59
N ASP A 183 15.25 -15.77 1.49
CA ASP A 183 15.42 -15.06 0.23
C ASP A 183 16.91 -15.12 -0.21
N ALA A 184 17.19 -15.96 -1.17
CA ALA A 184 18.49 -16.11 -1.83
C ALA A 184 18.46 -15.63 -3.30
N GLY A 185 17.44 -14.83 -3.69
CA GLY A 185 17.25 -14.38 -5.06
C GLY A 185 16.52 -15.38 -5.96
N GLN A 186 16.06 -16.51 -5.44
CA GLN A 186 15.44 -17.59 -6.23
C GLN A 186 14.12 -17.17 -6.90
N TYR A 187 13.52 -16.06 -6.46
CA TYR A 187 12.27 -15.52 -7.00
C TYR A 187 12.41 -14.08 -7.55
N ASP A 188 13.57 -13.77 -8.15
CA ASP A 188 13.80 -12.47 -8.82
C ASP A 188 13.21 -12.41 -10.24
N THR A 189 12.27 -13.29 -10.55
CA THR A 189 11.55 -13.37 -11.83
C THR A 189 10.07 -13.05 -11.62
N PRO A 190 9.34 -12.59 -12.65
CA PRO A 190 7.89 -12.41 -12.58
C PRO A 190 7.17 -13.65 -12.05
N ALA A 191 6.05 -13.44 -11.36
CA ALA A 191 5.17 -14.48 -10.86
C ALA A 191 3.89 -14.53 -11.70
N ASP A 192 3.24 -15.72 -11.78
CA ASP A 192 1.96 -15.87 -12.47
C ASP A 192 0.83 -15.16 -11.70
N LEU A 193 0.96 -15.07 -10.38
CA LEU A 193 -0.03 -14.49 -9.50
C LEU A 193 0.58 -13.42 -8.59
N LEU A 194 -0.13 -12.32 -8.44
CA LEU A 194 0.07 -11.41 -7.32
C LEU A 194 -0.64 -12.01 -6.09
N TRP A 195 0.12 -12.22 -5.03
CA TRP A 195 -0.41 -12.74 -3.77
C TRP A 195 -0.53 -11.59 -2.77
N ALA A 196 -1.75 -11.29 -2.39
CA ALA A 196 -2.03 -10.22 -1.43
C ALA A 196 -2.99 -10.65 -0.33
#